data_fae4e495d43f5d8e66cd998ea7da2215
#
_entry.id   fae4e495d43f5d8e66cd998ea7da2215
#
_cell.length_a   1.000
_cell.length_b   1.000
_cell.length_c   1.000
_cell.angle_alpha   90.00
_cell.angle_beta   90.00
_cell.angle_gamma   90.00
#
_symmetry.space_group_name_H-M   'P 1'
#
loop_
_entity.id
_entity.type
_entity.pdbx_description
1 polymer ?
#
loop_
_entity_poly.entity_id
_entity_poly.type
_entity_poly.pdbx_seq_one_letter_code
_entity_poly.pdbx_strand_id
1 'polypeptide(L)'
;SLDVGIDEFKSYANETFNDGETYTLSGDDISGTGLSLNTSTGVLSGTITSSYQDTFFDIVVTENSSGESRNYNFHTEGTGVVVTIGDQPSDASIEAGAGTNAVFGPLNASVSDSSTITYQWQYSTGGAWTSISSLSGHSGETTDTLTVDDDYSYNGWQYRCVCSSSTAASDTTSNSATLTVFRTVTISAQPQAQSAVSPAAATFNITAATADTAALTYAWDKSEDDAVWHQIPGATSSSYTTTATTYDQGGVPPASFNADNGDYFRCRVNATGANEVVSSSAQLTVTRSITTDTQPQGTTGAVGGTAQFSVAASISDGDS
;
A
#
# COMPACT_ATOMS: atom_id res chain seq x y z
N SER A 1 26.83 -26.06 23.53
CA SER A 1 28.09 -26.53 24.17
C SER A 1 29.22 -26.15 23.28
N LEU A 2 30.02 -25.17 23.68
CA LEU A 2 31.27 -24.87 23.01
C LEU A 2 32.19 -26.07 23.27
N ASP A 3 32.60 -26.76 22.23
CA ASP A 3 33.81 -27.57 22.25
C ASP A 3 34.97 -26.56 22.21
N VAL A 4 35.38 -26.10 23.39
CA VAL A 4 36.66 -25.42 23.52
C VAL A 4 37.69 -26.41 23.07
N GLY A 5 38.54 -26.04 22.10
CA GLY A 5 39.53 -26.92 21.45
C GLY A 5 40.35 -27.75 22.39
N ILE A 6 39.70 -28.73 23.00
CA ILE A 6 40.26 -29.76 23.86
C ILE A 6 41.34 -30.54 23.10
N ASP A 7 41.33 -30.51 21.79
CA ASP A 7 42.31 -31.19 20.97
C ASP A 7 43.73 -30.56 21.03
N GLU A 8 43.83 -29.24 21.20
CA GLU A 8 45.14 -28.63 21.46
C GLU A 8 45.64 -28.95 22.87
N PHE A 9 44.78 -28.91 23.88
CA PHE A 9 45.17 -29.28 25.24
C PHE A 9 45.53 -30.77 25.35
N LYS A 10 44.81 -31.67 24.67
CA LYS A 10 45.15 -33.09 24.58
C LYS A 10 46.48 -33.32 23.85
N SER A 11 46.87 -32.52 22.89
CA SER A 11 48.13 -32.61 22.20
C SER A 11 49.31 -32.25 23.06
N TYR A 12 49.16 -31.33 24.01
CA TYR A 12 50.17 -30.98 25.00
C TYR A 12 50.09 -31.84 26.30
N ALA A 13 48.93 -32.36 26.66
CA ALA A 13 48.77 -33.29 27.78
C ALA A 13 49.25 -34.71 27.52
N ASN A 14 49.66 -35.02 26.27
CA ASN A 14 50.29 -36.31 25.93
C ASN A 14 51.79 -36.40 26.27
N GLU A 15 52.36 -35.34 26.80
CA GLU A 15 53.60 -35.53 27.55
C GLU A 15 53.15 -36.11 28.92
N THR A 16 53.42 -37.38 29.09
CA THR A 16 53.14 -38.17 30.30
C THR A 16 53.47 -37.37 31.56
N PHE A 17 52.43 -36.89 32.25
CA PHE A 17 52.56 -36.56 33.66
C PHE A 17 52.96 -37.84 34.34
N ASN A 18 54.15 -37.89 34.94
CA ASN A 18 54.68 -39.08 35.59
C ASN A 18 53.72 -39.52 36.69
N ASP A 19 53.36 -40.79 36.72
CA ASP A 19 52.54 -41.37 37.75
C ASP A 19 53.11 -41.02 39.16
N GLY A 20 52.39 -40.15 39.87
CA GLY A 20 52.75 -39.75 41.24
C GLY A 20 53.16 -38.29 41.42
N GLU A 21 53.23 -37.48 40.41
CA GLU A 21 53.52 -36.05 40.48
C GLU A 21 52.25 -35.27 40.81
N THR A 22 52.37 -34.21 41.61
CA THR A 22 51.30 -33.26 41.92
C THR A 22 51.57 -31.93 41.24
N TYR A 23 50.55 -31.30 40.70
CA TYR A 23 50.61 -30.03 39.99
C TYR A 23 49.80 -28.97 40.70
N THR A 24 50.31 -27.76 40.70
CA THR A 24 49.57 -26.56 41.11
C THR A 24 49.15 -25.77 39.88
N LEU A 25 47.89 -25.42 39.83
CA LEU A 25 47.32 -24.59 38.74
C LEU A 25 47.13 -23.18 39.27
N SER A 26 47.62 -22.24 38.52
CA SER A 26 47.43 -20.80 38.74
C SER A 26 47.17 -20.11 37.38
N GLY A 27 46.88 -18.83 37.38
CA GLY A 27 46.61 -18.06 36.19
C GLY A 27 45.39 -17.17 36.38
N ASP A 28 44.74 -16.85 35.28
CA ASP A 28 43.54 -15.99 35.33
C ASP A 28 42.40 -16.63 36.14
N ASP A 29 41.61 -15.78 36.79
CA ASP A 29 40.43 -16.23 37.51
C ASP A 29 39.34 -16.61 36.53
N ILE A 30 39.07 -17.92 36.44
CA ILE A 30 37.97 -18.47 35.62
C ILE A 30 36.65 -18.56 36.34
N SER A 31 36.58 -18.06 37.63
CA SER A 31 35.32 -18.03 38.37
C SER A 31 34.31 -17.12 37.68
N GLY A 32 33.06 -17.58 37.56
CA GLY A 32 32.02 -16.81 36.84
C GLY A 32 32.01 -17.00 35.31
N THR A 33 33.05 -17.59 34.70
CA THR A 33 33.09 -17.89 33.28
C THR A 33 32.13 -19.02 32.85
N GLY A 34 31.68 -19.83 33.81
CA GLY A 34 30.96 -21.09 33.59
C GLY A 34 31.89 -22.29 33.30
N LEU A 35 33.21 -22.08 33.31
CA LEU A 35 34.21 -23.11 33.16
C LEU A 35 34.70 -23.60 34.53
N SER A 36 35.10 -24.84 34.59
CA SER A 36 35.75 -25.46 35.76
C SER A 36 36.96 -26.31 35.34
N LEU A 37 38.02 -26.20 36.07
CA LEU A 37 39.24 -26.97 35.90
C LEU A 37 39.31 -28.09 36.90
N ASN A 38 39.39 -29.34 36.45
CA ASN A 38 39.69 -30.49 37.29
C ASN A 38 41.19 -30.56 37.56
N THR A 39 41.59 -30.16 38.75
CA THR A 39 42.99 -30.05 39.12
C THR A 39 43.74 -31.41 39.22
N SER A 40 43.00 -32.53 39.25
CA SER A 40 43.59 -33.89 39.29
C SER A 40 43.82 -34.44 37.88
N THR A 41 43.02 -34.01 36.89
CA THR A 41 43.09 -34.54 35.53
C THR A 41 43.55 -33.50 34.50
N GLY A 42 43.65 -32.23 34.89
CA GLY A 42 43.94 -31.12 34.00
C GLY A 42 42.84 -30.80 32.99
N VAL A 43 41.62 -31.38 33.15
CA VAL A 43 40.53 -31.17 32.22
C VAL A 43 39.78 -29.89 32.53
N LEU A 44 39.73 -28.96 31.58
CA LEU A 44 38.86 -27.78 31.58
C LEU A 44 37.48 -28.14 30.96
N SER A 45 36.40 -27.91 31.64
CA SER A 45 35.04 -28.24 31.17
C SER A 45 34.04 -27.23 31.66
N GLY A 46 32.88 -27.12 30.96
CA GLY A 46 31.80 -26.23 31.32
C GLY A 46 31.14 -25.58 30.12
N THR A 47 30.27 -24.60 30.38
CA THR A 47 29.63 -23.77 29.36
C THR A 47 30.00 -22.32 29.62
N ILE A 48 30.60 -21.66 28.62
CA ILE A 48 31.00 -20.26 28.76
C ILE A 48 29.76 -19.38 28.84
N THR A 49 29.72 -18.46 29.79
CA THR A 49 28.67 -17.46 29.93
C THR A 49 28.85 -16.37 28.87
N SER A 50 27.77 -15.71 28.48
CA SER A 50 27.78 -14.65 27.44
C SER A 50 28.76 -13.50 27.73
N SER A 51 29.09 -13.26 29.00
CA SER A 51 30.01 -12.20 29.41
C SER A 51 31.48 -12.48 29.09
N TYR A 52 31.83 -13.73 28.77
CA TYR A 52 33.20 -14.16 28.53
C TYR A 52 33.42 -14.72 27.09
N GLN A 53 32.56 -14.36 26.17
CA GLN A 53 32.76 -14.67 24.76
C GLN A 53 33.92 -13.83 24.23
N ASP A 54 34.73 -14.42 23.35
CA ASP A 54 35.92 -13.78 22.76
C ASP A 54 36.93 -13.27 23.80
N THR A 55 37.22 -14.09 24.80
CA THR A 55 38.10 -13.77 25.92
C THR A 55 39.33 -14.71 25.92
N PHE A 56 40.49 -14.15 26.24
CA PHE A 56 41.73 -14.91 26.42
C PHE A 56 41.94 -15.21 27.90
N PHE A 57 42.35 -16.43 28.20
CA PHE A 57 42.73 -16.90 29.56
C PHE A 57 44.09 -17.53 29.54
N ASP A 58 44.90 -17.21 30.54
CA ASP A 58 46.17 -17.84 30.80
C ASP A 58 46.04 -18.81 31.98
N ILE A 59 46.39 -20.08 31.78
CA ILE A 59 46.48 -21.08 32.84
C ILE A 59 47.94 -21.52 32.94
N VAL A 60 48.51 -21.40 34.13
CA VAL A 60 49.86 -21.82 34.44
C VAL A 60 49.80 -23.15 35.23
N VAL A 61 50.43 -24.16 34.70
CA VAL A 61 50.59 -25.47 35.34
C VAL A 61 52.04 -25.57 35.89
N THR A 62 52.15 -25.70 37.20
CA THR A 62 53.45 -25.85 37.88
C THR A 62 53.60 -27.25 38.48
N GLU A 63 54.66 -27.96 38.17
CA GLU A 63 55.00 -29.21 38.80
C GLU A 63 55.55 -28.96 40.20
N ASN A 64 54.96 -29.55 41.21
CA ASN A 64 55.30 -29.28 42.62
C ASN A 64 56.69 -29.83 43.01
N SER A 65 57.15 -30.86 42.34
CA SER A 65 58.45 -31.47 42.67
C SER A 65 59.65 -30.71 42.11
N SER A 66 59.54 -30.17 40.89
CA SER A 66 60.62 -29.45 40.21
C SER A 66 60.47 -27.94 40.27
N GLY A 67 59.25 -27.44 40.47
CA GLY A 67 58.93 -26.02 40.35
C GLY A 67 58.87 -25.52 38.90
N GLU A 68 59.00 -26.42 37.92
CA GLU A 68 58.85 -26.05 36.51
C GLU A 68 57.40 -25.66 36.18
N SER A 69 57.24 -24.56 35.44
CA SER A 69 55.92 -24.05 35.07
C SER A 69 55.76 -23.92 33.55
N ARG A 70 54.54 -24.24 33.05
CA ARG A 70 54.14 -24.02 31.69
C ARG A 70 52.90 -23.18 31.63
N ASN A 71 52.84 -22.21 30.72
CA ASN A 71 51.72 -21.33 30.46
C ASN A 71 50.90 -21.82 29.25
N TYR A 72 49.60 -21.94 29.42
CA TYR A 72 48.67 -22.32 28.36
C TYR A 72 47.66 -21.18 28.14
N ASN A 73 47.65 -20.65 26.91
CA ASN A 73 46.71 -19.60 26.51
C ASN A 73 45.46 -20.24 25.87
N PHE A 74 44.33 -19.89 26.34
CA PHE A 74 43.03 -20.30 25.78
C PHE A 74 42.30 -19.09 25.25
N HIS A 75 41.72 -19.24 24.06
CA HIS A 75 40.84 -18.26 23.47
C HIS A 75 39.46 -18.86 23.32
N THR A 76 38.43 -18.17 23.87
CA THR A 76 37.08 -18.59 23.70
C THR A 76 36.47 -17.87 22.49
N GLU A 77 36.42 -18.55 21.35
CA GLU A 77 35.64 -18.05 20.20
C GLU A 77 34.15 -18.24 20.46
N GLY A 78 33.49 -17.16 20.89
CA GLY A 78 32.04 -17.13 20.97
C GLY A 78 31.45 -16.84 19.60
N THR A 79 30.49 -17.63 19.15
CA THR A 79 29.53 -17.10 18.15
C THR A 79 28.78 -15.97 18.83
N GLY A 80 29.08 -14.71 18.45
CA GLY A 80 28.48 -13.54 19.08
C GLY A 80 26.94 -13.67 19.12
N VAL A 81 26.32 -13.00 20.09
CA VAL A 81 24.84 -12.98 20.19
C VAL A 81 24.27 -12.38 18.91
N VAL A 82 23.32 -13.09 18.31
CA VAL A 82 22.75 -12.77 17.00
C VAL A 82 21.26 -12.53 17.16
N VAL A 83 20.78 -11.44 16.56
CA VAL A 83 19.35 -11.17 16.35
C VAL A 83 18.93 -11.83 15.04
N THR A 84 17.90 -12.67 15.07
CA THR A 84 17.32 -13.33 13.89
C THR A 84 15.87 -12.87 13.72
N ILE A 85 15.49 -12.50 12.50
CA ILE A 85 14.11 -12.17 12.14
C ILE A 85 13.47 -13.42 11.55
N GLY A 86 12.44 -13.97 12.23
CA GLY A 86 11.76 -15.20 11.82
C GLY A 86 10.87 -14.98 10.59
N ASP A 87 10.09 -13.89 10.59
CA ASP A 87 9.19 -13.55 9.50
C ASP A 87 9.52 -12.16 8.94
N GLN A 88 9.55 -12.04 7.62
CA GLN A 88 9.80 -10.78 6.95
C GLN A 88 8.47 -10.04 6.68
N PRO A 89 8.44 -8.69 6.76
CA PRO A 89 7.26 -7.94 6.36
C PRO A 89 6.97 -8.16 4.87
N SER A 90 5.69 -8.22 4.52
CA SER A 90 5.22 -8.41 3.14
C SER A 90 4.55 -7.13 2.64
N ASP A 91 4.57 -6.95 1.30
CA ASP A 91 3.85 -5.85 0.67
C ASP A 91 2.37 -5.87 1.04
N ALA A 92 1.79 -4.70 1.25
CA ALA A 92 0.39 -4.51 1.57
C ALA A 92 -0.32 -3.68 0.50
N SER A 93 -1.59 -3.99 0.27
CA SER A 93 -2.44 -3.23 -0.66
C SER A 93 -3.80 -2.98 -0.01
N ILE A 94 -4.18 -1.72 0.15
CA ILE A 94 -5.40 -1.28 0.84
C ILE A 94 -6.09 -0.17 0.05
N GLU A 95 -7.41 -0.03 0.23
CA GLU A 95 -8.19 1.05 -0.35
C GLU A 95 -8.21 2.28 0.56
N ALA A 96 -7.95 3.46 0.01
CA ALA A 96 -7.98 4.72 0.73
C ALA A 96 -9.37 5.04 1.28
N GLY A 97 -9.47 5.37 2.57
CA GLY A 97 -10.72 5.76 3.23
C GLY A 97 -11.70 4.61 3.48
N ALA A 98 -11.30 3.36 3.28
CA ALA A 98 -12.14 2.19 3.54
C ALA A 98 -12.20 1.80 5.04
N GLY A 99 -11.38 2.42 5.89
CA GLY A 99 -11.27 2.12 7.31
C GLY A 99 -10.50 0.82 7.60
N THR A 100 -9.65 0.38 6.67
CA THR A 100 -8.84 -0.84 6.80
C THR A 100 -7.37 -0.46 6.78
N ASN A 101 -6.68 -0.67 7.90
CA ASN A 101 -5.27 -0.33 8.02
C ASN A 101 -4.36 -1.41 7.41
N ALA A 102 -3.20 -1.00 6.90
CA ALA A 102 -2.13 -1.91 6.52
C ALA A 102 -1.37 -2.40 7.76
N VAL A 103 -0.96 -3.67 7.75
CA VAL A 103 -0.23 -4.28 8.86
C VAL A 103 1.04 -4.94 8.32
N PHE A 104 2.19 -4.58 8.91
CA PHE A 104 3.50 -5.15 8.60
C PHE A 104 4.03 -5.90 9.82
N GLY A 105 4.27 -7.20 9.70
CA GLY A 105 4.62 -8.10 10.79
C GLY A 105 3.48 -9.09 11.13
N PRO A 106 3.56 -9.83 12.25
CA PRO A 106 4.63 -9.82 13.26
C PRO A 106 5.95 -10.37 12.70
N LEU A 107 7.08 -9.84 13.16
CA LEU A 107 8.41 -10.25 12.67
C LEU A 107 8.93 -11.54 13.32
N ASN A 108 8.34 -11.97 14.44
CA ASN A 108 8.75 -13.15 15.20
C ASN A 108 10.27 -13.22 15.40
N ALA A 109 10.88 -12.08 15.75
CA ALA A 109 12.32 -12.00 15.92
C ALA A 109 12.77 -12.67 17.22
N SER A 110 13.98 -13.22 17.22
CA SER A 110 14.59 -13.88 18.36
C SER A 110 16.05 -13.49 18.54
N VAL A 111 16.57 -13.61 19.77
CA VAL A 111 17.99 -13.43 20.08
C VAL A 111 18.54 -14.77 20.55
N SER A 112 19.77 -15.12 20.11
CA SER A 112 20.36 -16.43 20.40
C SER A 112 20.60 -16.72 21.90
N ASP A 113 20.70 -15.67 22.73
CA ASP A 113 20.84 -15.78 24.19
C ASP A 113 19.52 -15.55 24.94
N SER A 114 18.38 -15.41 24.24
CA SER A 114 17.06 -15.11 24.79
C SER A 114 16.95 -13.76 25.52
N SER A 115 17.85 -12.82 25.25
CA SER A 115 17.76 -11.45 25.76
C SER A 115 16.62 -10.67 25.09
N THR A 116 16.31 -9.49 25.62
CA THR A 116 15.21 -8.65 25.13
C THR A 116 15.54 -8.05 23.78
N ILE A 117 14.56 -8.11 22.85
CA ILE A 117 14.59 -7.44 21.56
C ILE A 117 13.93 -6.08 21.67
N THR A 118 14.49 -5.11 20.99
CA THR A 118 13.88 -3.81 20.72
C THR A 118 13.67 -3.65 19.22
N TYR A 119 12.56 -3.01 18.84
CA TYR A 119 12.17 -2.79 17.47
C TYR A 119 12.16 -1.30 17.16
N GLN A 120 12.55 -0.92 15.96
CA GLN A 120 12.39 0.42 15.43
C GLN A 120 12.01 0.35 13.96
N TRP A 121 10.76 0.62 13.67
CA TRP A 121 10.30 0.73 12.29
C TRP A 121 10.80 2.02 11.63
N GLN A 122 11.10 1.90 10.36
CA GLN A 122 11.56 2.97 9.49
C GLN A 122 10.73 3.01 8.22
N TYR A 123 10.58 4.20 7.66
CA TYR A 123 9.95 4.39 6.35
C TYR A 123 10.90 5.05 5.36
N SER A 124 10.61 4.87 4.07
CA SER A 124 11.26 5.56 2.95
C SER A 124 10.22 5.94 1.90
N THR A 125 10.36 7.12 1.33
CA THR A 125 9.57 7.61 0.19
C THR A 125 10.35 7.55 -1.12
N GLY A 126 11.31 6.62 -1.23
CA GLY A 126 12.20 6.45 -2.40
C GLY A 126 13.60 7.01 -2.19
N GLY A 127 13.98 7.35 -0.95
CA GLY A 127 15.29 7.89 -0.58
C GLY A 127 15.87 7.22 0.67
N ALA A 128 16.44 8.03 1.56
CA ALA A 128 16.98 7.59 2.83
C ALA A 128 15.88 7.04 3.75
N TRP A 129 16.26 6.06 4.61
CA TRP A 129 15.40 5.51 5.63
C TRP A 129 15.32 6.44 6.84
N THR A 130 14.11 6.69 7.33
CA THR A 130 13.82 7.54 8.48
C THR A 130 13.09 6.72 9.55
N SER A 131 13.53 6.81 10.81
CA SER A 131 12.83 6.15 11.92
C SER A 131 11.47 6.79 12.16
N ILE A 132 10.45 5.95 12.33
CA ILE A 132 9.10 6.40 12.68
C ILE A 132 9.12 6.76 14.16
N SER A 133 8.79 8.02 14.46
CA SER A 133 8.61 8.51 15.82
C SER A 133 7.43 9.48 15.83
N SER A 134 6.30 9.04 16.37
CA SER A 134 5.06 9.84 16.45
C SER A 134 4.58 10.37 15.08
N LEU A 135 4.78 9.59 14.01
CA LEU A 135 4.26 9.94 12.68
C LEU A 135 2.75 9.68 12.65
N SER A 136 1.97 10.68 12.21
CA SER A 136 0.51 10.55 12.08
C SER A 136 0.16 9.35 11.22
N GLY A 137 -0.93 8.65 11.56
CA GLY A 137 -1.41 7.48 10.83
C GLY A 137 -0.55 6.22 10.99
N HIS A 138 0.41 6.22 11.94
CA HIS A 138 1.27 5.08 12.22
C HIS A 138 1.19 4.70 13.68
N SER A 139 1.23 3.41 13.99
CA SER A 139 1.28 2.88 15.36
C SER A 139 2.03 1.55 15.39
N GLY A 140 2.62 1.24 16.57
CA GLY A 140 3.45 0.05 16.74
C GLY A 140 4.89 0.22 16.26
N GLU A 141 5.38 1.43 16.13
CA GLU A 141 6.71 1.78 15.61
C GLU A 141 7.88 1.19 16.39
N THR A 142 7.64 0.76 17.65
CA THR A 142 8.63 0.10 18.54
C THR A 142 8.19 -1.31 18.96
N THR A 143 7.29 -1.92 18.21
CA THR A 143 6.83 -3.30 18.41
C THR A 143 7.21 -4.19 17.22
N ASP A 144 6.96 -5.48 17.31
CA ASP A 144 7.18 -6.43 16.22
C ASP A 144 6.24 -6.23 15.03
N THR A 145 5.23 -5.38 15.16
CA THR A 145 4.17 -5.14 14.18
C THR A 145 3.92 -3.65 14.03
N LEU A 146 3.96 -3.15 12.79
CA LEU A 146 3.59 -1.80 12.43
C LEU A 146 2.21 -1.78 11.78
N THR A 147 1.37 -0.85 12.21
CA THR A 147 0.07 -0.55 11.59
C THR A 147 0.11 0.83 10.95
N VAL A 148 -0.38 0.95 9.72
CA VAL A 148 -0.42 2.19 8.93
C VAL A 148 -1.84 2.42 8.44
N ASP A 149 -2.35 3.64 8.63
CA ASP A 149 -3.70 4.04 8.20
C ASP A 149 -3.84 4.03 6.67
N ASP A 150 -5.08 3.99 6.21
CA ASP A 150 -5.46 3.95 4.80
C ASP A 150 -5.47 5.31 4.09
N ASP A 151 -4.62 6.24 4.53
CA ASP A 151 -4.45 7.53 3.86
C ASP A 151 -3.67 7.38 2.54
N TYR A 152 -4.24 7.89 1.45
CA TYR A 152 -3.61 7.81 0.12
C TYR A 152 -2.22 8.46 0.05
N SER A 153 -1.89 9.39 0.94
CA SER A 153 -0.57 10.02 1.00
C SER A 153 0.56 9.04 1.28
N TYR A 154 0.26 7.86 1.85
CA TYR A 154 1.24 6.79 2.09
C TYR A 154 1.42 5.83 0.91
N ASN A 155 0.73 6.07 -0.22
CA ASN A 155 0.89 5.23 -1.40
C ASN A 155 2.32 5.23 -1.92
N GLY A 156 2.90 4.04 -2.08
CA GLY A 156 4.27 3.82 -2.55
C GLY A 156 5.34 3.93 -1.46
N TRP A 157 4.98 4.20 -0.21
CA TRP A 157 5.96 4.19 0.88
C TRP A 157 6.44 2.77 1.16
N GLN A 158 7.70 2.69 1.58
CA GLN A 158 8.34 1.44 1.97
C GLN A 158 8.61 1.42 3.47
N TYR A 159 8.46 0.27 4.09
CA TYR A 159 8.67 0.06 5.52
C TYR A 159 9.63 -1.07 5.78
N ARG A 160 10.49 -0.93 6.80
CA ARG A 160 11.38 -1.96 7.34
C ARG A 160 11.53 -1.78 8.83
N CYS A 161 11.98 -2.82 9.53
CA CYS A 161 12.26 -2.76 10.96
C CYS A 161 13.73 -3.06 11.23
N VAL A 162 14.31 -2.27 12.13
CA VAL A 162 15.60 -2.54 12.78
C VAL A 162 15.33 -3.23 14.10
N CYS A 163 15.82 -4.46 14.25
CA CYS A 163 15.72 -5.28 15.46
C CYS A 163 17.06 -5.27 16.17
N SER A 164 17.10 -4.86 17.42
CA SER A 164 18.30 -4.70 18.21
C SER A 164 18.21 -5.47 19.54
N SER A 165 19.36 -5.84 20.09
CA SER A 165 19.48 -6.31 21.47
C SER A 165 20.72 -5.72 22.13
N SER A 166 20.65 -5.44 23.42
CA SER A 166 21.80 -4.90 24.16
C SER A 166 22.99 -5.85 24.26
N THR A 167 22.77 -7.14 24.02
CA THR A 167 23.79 -8.20 24.06
C THR A 167 24.32 -8.56 22.67
N ALA A 168 23.64 -8.18 21.59
CA ALA A 168 24.06 -8.46 20.22
C ALA A 168 25.14 -7.45 19.76
N ALA A 169 26.11 -7.92 18.98
CA ALA A 169 27.18 -7.10 18.46
C ALA A 169 26.71 -6.14 17.36
N SER A 170 25.59 -6.45 16.70
CA SER A 170 25.01 -5.63 15.62
C SER A 170 23.50 -5.81 15.53
N ASP A 171 22.85 -4.77 15.04
CA ASP A 171 21.42 -4.79 14.71
C ASP A 171 21.15 -5.63 13.45
N THR A 172 19.95 -6.21 13.39
CA THR A 172 19.46 -6.92 12.20
C THR A 172 18.29 -6.14 11.60
N THR A 173 18.36 -5.84 10.32
CA THR A 173 17.31 -5.11 9.61
C THR A 173 16.49 -6.06 8.73
N SER A 174 15.17 -5.93 8.77
CA SER A 174 14.27 -6.69 7.92
C SER A 174 14.40 -6.30 6.44
N ASN A 175 13.86 -7.14 5.56
CA ASN A 175 13.55 -6.71 4.19
C ASN A 175 12.59 -5.51 4.23
N SER A 176 12.57 -4.75 3.15
CA SER A 176 11.55 -3.71 2.98
C SER A 176 10.27 -4.28 2.38
N ALA A 177 9.14 -3.74 2.80
CA ALA A 177 7.82 -4.01 2.24
C ALA A 177 7.19 -2.70 1.74
N THR A 178 6.45 -2.76 0.63
CA THR A 178 5.83 -1.60 -0.01
C THR A 178 4.35 -1.54 0.35
N LEU A 179 3.86 -0.35 0.69
CA LEU A 179 2.44 -0.06 0.83
C LEU A 179 1.89 0.48 -0.48
N THR A 180 0.88 -0.19 -1.02
CA THR A 180 0.05 0.32 -2.12
C THR A 180 -1.29 0.77 -1.56
N VAL A 181 -1.58 2.07 -1.67
CA VAL A 181 -2.90 2.61 -1.34
C VAL A 181 -3.57 3.03 -2.64
N PHE A 182 -4.67 2.37 -2.99
CA PHE A 182 -5.42 2.66 -4.21
C PHE A 182 -6.77 3.30 -3.90
N ARG A 183 -7.43 3.86 -4.94
CA ARG A 183 -8.78 4.40 -4.86
C ARG A 183 -9.69 3.67 -5.82
N THR A 184 -10.95 3.55 -5.42
CA THR A 184 -12.04 3.06 -6.29
C THR A 184 -13.06 4.17 -6.46
N VAL A 185 -13.39 4.50 -7.72
CA VAL A 185 -14.52 5.38 -8.03
C VAL A 185 -15.79 4.54 -8.09
N THR A 186 -16.78 4.93 -7.30
CA THR A 186 -18.11 4.30 -7.30
C THR A 186 -19.15 5.28 -7.84
N ILE A 187 -19.91 4.87 -8.87
CA ILE A 187 -21.06 5.61 -9.39
C ILE A 187 -22.30 5.13 -8.65
N SER A 188 -22.87 6.01 -7.82
CA SER A 188 -24.09 5.69 -7.02
C SER A 188 -25.38 6.07 -7.75
N ALA A 189 -25.35 7.01 -8.69
CA ALA A 189 -26.48 7.33 -9.56
C ALA A 189 -26.03 7.47 -11.01
N GLN A 190 -26.60 6.65 -11.88
CA GLN A 190 -26.35 6.64 -13.31
C GLN A 190 -27.14 7.77 -14.00
N PRO A 191 -26.65 8.30 -15.15
CA PRO A 191 -27.46 9.23 -15.95
C PRO A 191 -28.76 8.55 -16.38
N GLN A 192 -29.84 9.31 -16.36
CA GLN A 192 -31.17 8.83 -16.75
C GLN A 192 -31.55 9.35 -18.11
N ALA A 193 -32.29 8.57 -18.89
CA ALA A 193 -32.85 9.01 -20.16
C ALA A 193 -33.65 10.32 -19.99
N GLN A 194 -33.52 11.22 -20.94
CA GLN A 194 -34.15 12.53 -20.92
C GLN A 194 -35.09 12.69 -22.10
N SER A 195 -36.08 13.55 -21.91
CA SER A 195 -36.98 13.99 -22.99
C SER A 195 -37.04 15.51 -23.01
N ALA A 196 -36.98 16.11 -24.20
CA ALA A 196 -37.08 17.52 -24.41
C ALA A 196 -38.00 17.84 -25.60
N VAL A 197 -38.68 18.98 -25.54
CA VAL A 197 -39.40 19.52 -26.71
C VAL A 197 -38.44 20.49 -27.40
N SER A 198 -38.09 20.22 -28.66
CA SER A 198 -37.21 21.10 -29.44
C SER A 198 -37.74 22.55 -29.40
N PRO A 199 -36.87 23.58 -29.18
CA PRO A 199 -35.39 23.52 -29.02
C PRO A 199 -34.93 23.50 -27.53
N ALA A 200 -35.71 23.04 -26.58
CA ALA A 200 -35.33 23.04 -25.16
C ALA A 200 -34.14 22.14 -24.91
N ALA A 201 -33.27 22.54 -23.98
CA ALA A 201 -32.09 21.74 -23.60
C ALA A 201 -32.53 20.61 -22.64
N ALA A 202 -31.72 19.52 -22.63
CA ALA A 202 -31.84 18.41 -21.69
C ALA A 202 -30.63 18.37 -20.76
N THR A 203 -30.83 17.90 -19.51
CA THR A 203 -29.74 17.81 -18.52
C THR A 203 -29.59 16.37 -18.01
N PHE A 204 -28.37 15.84 -18.14
CA PHE A 204 -27.95 14.56 -17.63
C PHE A 204 -27.10 14.77 -16.37
N ASN A 205 -27.32 13.94 -15.34
CA ASN A 205 -26.63 14.03 -14.07
C ASN A 205 -26.03 12.66 -13.67
N ILE A 206 -24.92 12.69 -12.97
CA ILE A 206 -24.28 11.52 -12.38
C ILE A 206 -23.89 11.83 -10.93
N THR A 207 -23.94 10.82 -10.06
CA THR A 207 -23.39 10.91 -8.72
C THR A 207 -22.30 9.85 -8.56
N ALA A 208 -21.11 10.28 -8.18
CA ALA A 208 -19.98 9.39 -7.95
C ALA A 208 -19.16 9.86 -6.75
N ALA A 209 -18.41 8.94 -6.13
CA ALA A 209 -17.54 9.21 -4.99
C ALA A 209 -16.38 8.22 -4.95
N THR A 210 -15.31 8.56 -4.20
CA THR A 210 -14.33 7.64 -3.64
C THR A 210 -14.58 7.53 -2.13
N ALA A 211 -14.09 6.46 -1.48
CA ALA A 211 -14.28 6.28 -0.05
C ALA A 211 -13.59 7.38 0.79
N ASP A 212 -12.42 7.85 0.34
CA ASP A 212 -11.64 8.94 0.97
C ASP A 212 -12.08 10.35 0.53
N THR A 213 -13.19 10.48 -0.20
CA THR A 213 -13.71 11.76 -0.72
C THR A 213 -12.74 12.55 -1.61
N ALA A 214 -11.87 11.84 -2.36
CA ALA A 214 -10.95 12.47 -3.28
C ALA A 214 -11.68 13.27 -4.38
N ALA A 215 -11.02 14.30 -4.89
CA ALA A 215 -11.56 15.10 -5.99
C ALA A 215 -11.75 14.25 -7.26
N LEU A 216 -12.96 14.33 -7.81
CA LEU A 216 -13.31 13.65 -9.06
C LEU A 216 -13.17 14.58 -10.26
N THR A 217 -12.84 14.00 -11.40
CA THR A 217 -12.88 14.64 -12.70
C THR A 217 -13.89 13.91 -13.59
N TYR A 218 -14.58 14.66 -14.43
CA TYR A 218 -15.64 14.17 -15.28
C TYR A 218 -15.34 14.49 -16.75
N ALA A 219 -15.80 13.64 -17.63
CA ALA A 219 -15.81 13.90 -19.07
C ALA A 219 -17.04 13.24 -19.68
N TRP A 220 -17.90 14.03 -20.35
CA TRP A 220 -19.08 13.51 -21.03
C TRP A 220 -18.74 13.14 -22.47
N ASP A 221 -19.31 12.04 -22.92
CA ASP A 221 -19.26 11.57 -24.29
C ASP A 221 -20.67 11.52 -24.87
N LYS A 222 -20.76 11.77 -26.18
CA LYS A 222 -21.98 11.62 -26.99
C LYS A 222 -21.77 10.47 -27.99
N SER A 223 -22.83 9.74 -28.28
CA SER A 223 -22.91 8.74 -29.34
C SER A 223 -24.27 8.81 -30.05
N GLU A 224 -24.30 8.50 -31.35
CA GLU A 224 -25.53 8.40 -32.13
C GLU A 224 -26.09 6.98 -32.16
N ASP A 225 -25.23 5.98 -31.92
CA ASP A 225 -25.53 4.54 -32.06
C ASP A 225 -25.27 3.71 -30.82
N ASP A 226 -24.92 4.34 -29.68
CA ASP A 226 -24.45 3.72 -28.42
C ASP A 226 -23.20 2.84 -28.58
N ALA A 227 -22.49 2.97 -29.70
CA ALA A 227 -21.31 2.16 -30.00
C ALA A 227 -20.05 3.03 -30.18
N VAL A 228 -20.14 4.07 -31.00
CA VAL A 228 -19.02 5.00 -31.24
C VAL A 228 -19.21 6.26 -30.40
N TRP A 229 -18.22 6.55 -29.55
CA TRP A 229 -18.29 7.61 -28.56
C TRP A 229 -17.33 8.76 -28.87
N HIS A 230 -17.81 9.97 -28.75
CA HIS A 230 -17.04 11.19 -28.96
C HIS A 230 -17.11 12.09 -27.72
N GLN A 231 -15.94 12.49 -27.21
CA GLN A 231 -15.87 13.37 -26.04
C GLN A 231 -16.42 14.75 -26.36
N ILE A 232 -17.30 15.24 -25.52
CA ILE A 232 -17.88 16.59 -25.62
C ILE A 232 -16.90 17.59 -25.01
N PRO A 233 -16.34 18.54 -25.81
CA PRO A 233 -15.37 19.50 -25.30
C PRO A 233 -15.96 20.38 -24.19
N GLY A 234 -15.22 20.50 -23.06
CA GLY A 234 -15.61 21.36 -21.94
C GLY A 234 -16.70 20.80 -21.02
N ALA A 235 -17.25 19.62 -21.30
CA ALA A 235 -18.24 18.96 -20.43
C ALA A 235 -17.51 18.20 -19.29
N THR A 236 -17.08 18.93 -18.25
CA THR A 236 -16.21 18.44 -17.16
C THR A 236 -16.86 18.48 -15.76
N SER A 237 -18.18 18.64 -15.70
CA SER A 237 -18.93 18.65 -14.45
C SER A 237 -19.71 17.34 -14.24
N SER A 238 -20.17 17.08 -13.02
CA SER A 238 -21.07 15.95 -12.71
C SER A 238 -22.43 16.05 -13.38
N SER A 239 -22.74 17.16 -14.03
CA SER A 239 -23.91 17.37 -14.87
C SER A 239 -23.49 17.88 -16.23
N TYR A 240 -24.21 17.45 -17.26
CA TYR A 240 -24.10 17.97 -18.61
C TYR A 240 -25.47 18.43 -19.10
N THR A 241 -25.54 19.68 -19.52
CA THR A 241 -26.74 20.26 -20.18
C THR A 241 -26.42 20.42 -21.65
N THR A 242 -27.24 19.85 -22.51
CA THR A 242 -27.10 19.96 -23.97
C THR A 242 -27.25 21.43 -24.40
N THR A 243 -26.73 21.76 -25.58
CA THR A 243 -27.20 22.92 -26.32
C THR A 243 -28.68 22.76 -26.68
N ALA A 244 -29.26 23.70 -27.37
CA ALA A 244 -30.63 23.53 -27.91
C ALA A 244 -30.76 22.18 -28.64
N THR A 245 -31.83 21.43 -28.35
CA THR A 245 -32.06 20.13 -28.99
C THR A 245 -32.66 20.30 -30.36
N THR A 246 -32.31 19.39 -31.25
CA THR A 246 -32.89 19.34 -32.62
C THR A 246 -33.60 18.00 -32.82
N TYR A 247 -34.65 18.02 -33.62
CA TYR A 247 -35.40 16.82 -33.99
C TYR A 247 -34.81 16.13 -35.24
N ASP A 248 -33.82 16.71 -35.87
CA ASP A 248 -33.32 16.19 -37.13
C ASP A 248 -32.79 14.78 -37.03
N GLN A 249 -33.23 13.93 -37.94
CA GLN A 249 -32.91 12.51 -38.03
C GLN A 249 -31.84 12.32 -39.10
N GLY A 250 -30.58 12.40 -38.74
CA GLY A 250 -29.53 11.87 -39.59
C GLY A 250 -28.59 12.86 -40.24
N GLY A 251 -28.04 13.76 -39.49
CA GLY A 251 -26.82 14.48 -39.83
C GLY A 251 -25.61 13.56 -39.63
N VAL A 252 -24.78 13.44 -40.67
CA VAL A 252 -23.50 12.69 -40.63
C VAL A 252 -22.62 13.12 -39.44
N PRO A 253 -21.94 12.20 -38.71
CA PRO A 253 -21.13 12.52 -37.54
C PRO A 253 -19.93 13.39 -37.85
N PRO A 254 -19.32 13.95 -36.84
CA PRO A 254 -19.69 14.95 -35.87
C PRO A 254 -19.01 16.29 -36.19
N ALA A 255 -19.58 17.13 -37.00
CA ALA A 255 -19.11 18.52 -37.11
C ALA A 255 -19.68 19.42 -35.99
N SER A 256 -20.70 18.98 -35.28
CA SER A 256 -21.29 19.69 -34.14
C SER A 256 -21.76 18.72 -33.08
N PHE A 257 -21.52 19.07 -31.80
CA PHE A 257 -22.08 18.36 -30.66
C PHE A 257 -23.54 18.77 -30.40
N ASN A 258 -24.33 18.96 -31.45
CA ASN A 258 -25.77 19.18 -31.33
C ASN A 258 -26.40 17.94 -30.70
N ALA A 259 -27.42 18.16 -29.88
CA ALA A 259 -28.14 17.10 -29.23
C ALA A 259 -29.38 16.78 -30.08
N ASP A 260 -29.35 15.63 -30.76
CA ASP A 260 -30.39 15.20 -31.66
C ASP A 260 -31.26 14.09 -31.03
N ASN A 261 -32.44 13.89 -31.62
CA ASN A 261 -33.31 12.83 -31.17
C ASN A 261 -32.67 11.46 -31.40
N GLY A 262 -32.58 10.66 -30.31
CA GLY A 262 -32.01 9.33 -30.33
C GLY A 262 -30.55 9.26 -29.84
N ASP A 263 -29.89 10.40 -29.66
CA ASP A 263 -28.51 10.45 -29.14
C ASP A 263 -28.38 9.84 -27.76
N TYR A 264 -27.21 9.28 -27.51
CA TYR A 264 -26.82 8.70 -26.22
C TYR A 264 -25.73 9.52 -25.57
N PHE A 265 -25.79 9.62 -24.24
CA PHE A 265 -24.83 10.35 -23.41
C PHE A 265 -24.34 9.44 -22.28
N ARG A 266 -23.01 9.46 -22.01
CA ARG A 266 -22.39 8.80 -20.87
C ARG A 266 -21.32 9.70 -20.26
N CYS A 267 -20.94 9.40 -19.02
CA CYS A 267 -19.92 10.15 -18.32
C CYS A 267 -18.76 9.21 -17.93
N ARG A 268 -17.54 9.63 -18.21
CA ARG A 268 -16.31 9.05 -17.66
C ARG A 268 -15.93 9.79 -16.41
N VAL A 269 -15.67 9.05 -15.32
CA VAL A 269 -15.33 9.59 -14.00
C VAL A 269 -13.97 9.06 -13.60
N ASN A 270 -13.10 9.94 -13.12
CA ASN A 270 -11.76 9.57 -12.69
C ASN A 270 -11.37 10.30 -11.40
N ALA A 271 -10.43 9.72 -10.64
CA ALA A 271 -9.74 10.32 -9.50
C ALA A 271 -8.26 9.94 -9.55
N THR A 272 -7.39 10.79 -9.00
CA THR A 272 -5.96 10.46 -8.89
C THR A 272 -5.78 9.17 -8.08
N GLY A 273 -5.11 8.17 -8.66
CA GLY A 273 -4.89 6.86 -8.02
C GLY A 273 -6.04 5.87 -8.15
N ALA A 274 -7.05 6.18 -8.99
CA ALA A 274 -8.13 5.27 -9.34
C ALA A 274 -8.07 4.92 -10.84
N ASN A 275 -8.70 3.81 -11.20
CA ASN A 275 -9.03 3.54 -12.59
C ASN A 275 -10.25 4.35 -13.01
N GLU A 276 -10.28 4.80 -14.28
CA GLU A 276 -11.44 5.47 -14.85
C GLU A 276 -12.67 4.54 -14.84
N VAL A 277 -13.82 5.08 -14.43
CA VAL A 277 -15.10 4.37 -14.45
C VAL A 277 -16.04 5.08 -15.42
N VAL A 278 -16.70 4.32 -16.28
CA VAL A 278 -17.64 4.83 -17.27
C VAL A 278 -19.06 4.51 -16.83
N SER A 279 -19.96 5.49 -16.88
CA SER A 279 -21.37 5.28 -16.59
C SER A 279 -22.07 4.43 -17.64
N SER A 280 -23.27 3.96 -17.32
CA SER A 280 -24.22 3.51 -18.34
C SER A 280 -24.55 4.67 -19.27
N SER A 281 -24.97 4.37 -20.50
CA SER A 281 -25.50 5.36 -21.43
C SER A 281 -26.94 5.75 -21.09
N ALA A 282 -27.33 6.98 -21.44
CA ALA A 282 -28.66 7.51 -21.29
C ALA A 282 -29.12 8.14 -22.60
N GLN A 283 -30.29 7.74 -23.10
CA GLN A 283 -30.80 8.21 -24.37
C GLN A 283 -31.55 9.53 -24.25
N LEU A 284 -31.43 10.40 -25.23
CA LEU A 284 -32.20 11.61 -25.43
C LEU A 284 -33.36 11.35 -26.39
N THR A 285 -34.59 11.67 -25.95
CA THR A 285 -35.77 11.71 -26.81
C THR A 285 -36.14 13.19 -27.06
N VAL A 286 -36.13 13.62 -28.30
CA VAL A 286 -36.56 14.95 -28.69
C VAL A 286 -37.90 14.86 -29.40
N THR A 287 -38.86 15.68 -28.94
CA THR A 287 -40.19 15.77 -29.54
C THR A 287 -40.39 17.18 -30.14
N ARG A 288 -41.34 17.29 -31.01
CA ARG A 288 -41.84 18.58 -31.55
C ARG A 288 -43.24 18.86 -31.04
N SER A 289 -43.57 20.11 -30.85
CA SER A 289 -44.94 20.55 -30.58
C SER A 289 -45.43 21.40 -31.76
N ILE A 290 -46.70 21.23 -32.10
CA ILE A 290 -47.37 22.04 -33.08
C ILE A 290 -48.26 23.01 -32.35
N THR A 291 -48.16 24.30 -32.67
CA THR A 291 -48.98 25.37 -32.17
C THR A 291 -49.85 25.94 -33.29
N THR A 292 -51.14 26.08 -33.05
CA THR A 292 -52.01 26.77 -34.01
C THR A 292 -51.90 28.26 -33.73
N ASP A 293 -51.25 28.98 -34.63
CA ASP A 293 -50.99 30.42 -34.52
C ASP A 293 -52.24 31.26 -34.89
N THR A 294 -52.99 30.76 -35.84
CA THR A 294 -54.25 31.41 -36.26
C THR A 294 -55.33 30.36 -36.41
N GLN A 295 -56.40 30.51 -35.69
CA GLN A 295 -57.59 29.66 -35.82
C GLN A 295 -58.42 30.08 -37.02
N PRO A 296 -59.09 29.12 -37.72
CA PRO A 296 -60.07 29.46 -38.76
C PRO A 296 -61.13 30.42 -38.24
N GLN A 297 -61.37 31.46 -38.93
CA GLN A 297 -62.41 32.43 -38.61
C GLN A 297 -63.70 32.12 -39.38
N GLY A 298 -64.82 32.37 -38.75
CA GLY A 298 -66.10 32.24 -39.45
C GLY A 298 -66.20 33.19 -40.63
N THR A 299 -66.73 32.70 -41.75
CA THR A 299 -66.96 33.50 -42.96
C THR A 299 -68.43 33.36 -43.38
N THR A 300 -68.93 34.39 -44.04
CA THR A 300 -70.26 34.40 -44.64
C THR A 300 -70.16 34.39 -46.15
N GLY A 301 -70.89 33.49 -46.79
CA GLY A 301 -70.97 33.41 -48.26
C GLY A 301 -72.39 33.34 -48.76
N ALA A 302 -72.63 33.80 -50.02
CA ALA A 302 -73.96 33.67 -50.64
C ALA A 302 -74.20 32.20 -51.01
N VAL A 303 -75.47 31.80 -51.10
CA VAL A 303 -75.85 30.48 -51.54
C VAL A 303 -75.28 30.21 -52.94
N GLY A 304 -74.48 29.10 -53.12
CA GLY A 304 -73.83 28.76 -54.35
C GLY A 304 -72.43 29.41 -54.52
N GLY A 305 -71.94 30.22 -53.57
CA GLY A 305 -70.63 30.82 -53.52
C GLY A 305 -69.65 29.89 -52.79
N THR A 306 -68.34 30.20 -52.88
CA THR A 306 -67.26 29.52 -52.16
C THR A 306 -66.93 30.24 -50.87
N ALA A 307 -66.67 29.52 -49.78
CA ALA A 307 -66.11 30.05 -48.55
C ALA A 307 -64.69 29.47 -48.37
N GLN A 308 -63.76 30.32 -47.97
CA GLN A 308 -62.37 29.92 -47.68
C GLN A 308 -62.10 30.06 -46.19
N PHE A 309 -61.52 29.03 -45.64
CA PHE A 309 -61.04 29.02 -44.26
C PHE A 309 -59.53 28.84 -44.28
N SER A 310 -58.81 29.56 -43.44
CA SER A 310 -57.35 29.44 -43.31
C SER A 310 -57.00 29.13 -41.86
N VAL A 311 -56.00 28.35 -41.69
CA VAL A 311 -55.32 28.07 -40.42
C VAL A 311 -53.83 28.30 -40.62
N ALA A 312 -53.20 28.92 -39.66
CA ALA A 312 -51.73 28.96 -39.58
C ALA A 312 -51.27 28.18 -38.36
N ALA A 313 -50.22 27.38 -38.56
CA ALA A 313 -49.61 26.61 -37.47
C ALA A 313 -48.10 26.71 -37.62
N SER A 314 -47.40 26.64 -36.49
CA SER A 314 -45.94 26.59 -36.42
C SER A 314 -45.49 25.35 -35.64
N ILE A 315 -44.24 24.89 -35.93
CA ILE A 315 -43.57 23.82 -35.23
C ILE A 315 -42.55 24.42 -34.28
N SER A 316 -42.36 23.81 -33.09
CA SER A 316 -41.56 24.35 -31.99
C SER A 316 -40.09 24.62 -32.33
N ASP A 317 -39.52 23.96 -33.36
CA ASP A 317 -38.13 24.14 -33.85
C ASP A 317 -38.02 25.09 -35.07
N GLY A 318 -39.13 25.69 -35.48
CA GLY A 318 -39.13 26.64 -36.60
C GLY A 318 -39.09 26.01 -38.00
N ASP A 319 -39.20 24.69 -38.07
CA ASP A 319 -39.35 23.98 -39.34
C ASP A 319 -40.73 24.19 -39.91
N SER A 320 -40.90 24.21 -41.20
CA SER A 320 -42.16 24.50 -41.88
C SER A 320 -42.76 23.28 -42.57
#